data_b38a51261dd5707e30beb7bfbf04d27c
#
_entry.id   b38a51261dd5707e30beb7bfbf04d27c
#
_cell.length_a   1.000
_cell.length_b   1.000
_cell.length_c   1.000
_cell.angle_alpha   90.00
_cell.angle_beta   90.00
_cell.angle_gamma   90.00
#
_symmetry.space_group_name_H-M   'P 1'
#
loop_
_entity.id
_entity.type
_entity.pdbx_description
1 polymer ?
#
loop_
_entity_poly.entity_id
_entity_poly.type
_entity_poly.pdbx_seq_one_letter_code
_entity_poly.pdbx_strand_id
1 'polypeptide(L)'
;MFLQRTELLIGSDNIEKLKNSNVIVFGLGGVGGATVEALVRAGIGNLSIVDFDTVDKTNLNRQIITTQSVVGKPKVEVAKDRILSINPNINLTIYNEKFLKENIDLFFKDKKYDYIVDAIDLITAKLDLIEFATNSKIPIISCMGTGNKINPAKFKVADIKKTSVCPLAKVIRKELKKKRINKLKVVYSDETPRKPFNLDGGREKTKNVGSISFVPPVAGMLLASEVIKDICKL
;
A
#
# COMPACT_ATOMS: atom_id res chain seq x y z
N MET A 1 -14.52 -16.83 17.12
CA MET A 1 -13.34 -15.97 16.95
C MET A 1 -13.22 -15.63 15.46
N PHE A 2 -13.07 -14.38 15.04
CA PHE A 2 -13.16 -14.00 13.61
C PHE A 2 -12.02 -14.59 12.74
N LEU A 3 -10.89 -15.00 13.34
CA LEU A 3 -9.76 -15.60 12.63
C LEU A 3 -9.85 -17.13 12.44
N GLN A 4 -10.90 -17.79 12.91
CA GLN A 4 -11.00 -19.25 12.87
C GLN A 4 -10.79 -19.84 11.47
N ARG A 5 -11.34 -19.21 10.42
CA ARG A 5 -11.15 -19.66 9.05
C ARG A 5 -9.72 -19.49 8.55
N THR A 6 -9.06 -18.42 8.99
CA THR A 6 -7.64 -18.18 8.68
C THR A 6 -6.76 -19.19 9.40
N GLU A 7 -7.05 -19.47 10.66
CA GLU A 7 -6.33 -20.46 11.48
C GLU A 7 -6.39 -21.87 10.91
N LEU A 8 -7.56 -22.28 10.38
CA LEU A 8 -7.69 -23.56 9.68
C LEU A 8 -6.79 -23.67 8.45
N LEU A 9 -6.44 -22.54 7.82
CA LEU A 9 -5.64 -22.51 6.60
C LEU A 9 -4.14 -22.44 6.89
N ILE A 10 -3.71 -21.62 7.86
CA ILE A 10 -2.30 -21.33 8.10
C ILE A 10 -1.77 -21.82 9.46
N GLY A 11 -2.64 -22.37 10.32
CA GLY A 11 -2.30 -22.88 11.64
C GLY A 11 -2.23 -21.82 12.73
N SER A 12 -2.34 -22.26 14.00
CA SER A 12 -2.33 -21.40 15.19
C SER A 12 -1.02 -20.64 15.37
N ASP A 13 0.12 -21.29 15.10
CA ASP A 13 1.44 -20.65 15.23
C ASP A 13 1.60 -19.43 14.33
N ASN A 14 1.06 -19.48 13.11
CA ASN A 14 1.10 -18.37 12.18
C ASN A 14 0.10 -17.27 12.57
N ILE A 15 -1.05 -17.61 13.13
CA ILE A 15 -1.97 -16.63 13.74
C ILE A 15 -1.26 -15.86 14.86
N GLU A 16 -0.51 -16.56 15.71
CA GLU A 16 0.22 -15.91 16.80
C GLU A 16 1.36 -15.01 16.28
N LYS A 17 2.08 -15.42 15.24
CA LYS A 17 3.06 -14.55 14.57
C LYS A 17 2.42 -13.27 14.03
N LEU A 18 1.27 -13.37 13.36
CA LEU A 18 0.55 -12.20 12.83
C LEU A 18 0.09 -11.26 13.95
N LYS A 19 -0.45 -11.79 15.05
CA LYS A 19 -0.84 -11.00 16.22
C LYS A 19 0.31 -10.23 16.85
N ASN A 20 1.51 -10.81 16.85
CA ASN A 20 2.70 -10.18 17.42
C ASN A 20 3.45 -9.29 16.42
N SER A 21 3.09 -9.32 15.14
CA SER A 21 3.77 -8.54 14.09
C SER A 21 3.38 -7.07 14.12
N ASN A 22 4.36 -6.24 13.78
CA ASN A 22 4.24 -4.79 13.72
C ASN A 22 4.47 -4.30 12.28
N VAL A 23 3.41 -3.87 11.61
CA VAL A 23 3.43 -3.44 10.20
C VAL A 23 3.12 -1.97 10.08
N ILE A 24 3.85 -1.25 9.23
CA ILE A 24 3.53 0.14 8.87
C ILE A 24 3.16 0.25 7.39
N VAL A 25 2.06 0.94 7.11
CA VAL A 25 1.53 1.17 5.75
C VAL A 25 1.55 2.66 5.43
N PHE A 26 2.27 3.04 4.39
CA PHE A 26 2.34 4.39 3.87
C PHE A 26 1.43 4.57 2.66
N GLY A 27 0.48 5.51 2.76
CA GLY A 27 -0.54 5.80 1.76
C GLY A 27 -1.82 4.98 1.97
N LEU A 28 -2.98 5.68 2.04
CA LEU A 28 -4.32 5.10 2.23
C LEU A 28 -5.24 5.33 1.03
N GLY A 29 -4.65 5.42 -0.16
CA GLY A 29 -5.40 5.46 -1.41
C GLY A 29 -6.10 4.13 -1.75
N GLY A 30 -6.43 3.94 -3.03
CA GLY A 30 -7.09 2.71 -3.50
C GLY A 30 -6.29 1.43 -3.28
N VAL A 31 -4.95 1.53 -3.25
CA VAL A 31 -4.03 0.42 -2.96
C VAL A 31 -3.92 0.23 -1.45
N GLY A 32 -3.45 1.25 -0.72
CA GLY A 32 -3.15 1.11 0.70
C GLY A 32 -4.38 0.86 1.56
N GLY A 33 -5.53 1.47 1.24
CA GLY A 33 -6.78 1.18 1.95
C GLY A 33 -7.17 -0.31 1.85
N ALA A 34 -7.04 -0.90 0.66
CA ALA A 34 -7.29 -2.33 0.48
C ALA A 34 -6.25 -3.22 1.18
N THR A 35 -4.98 -2.78 1.20
CA THR A 35 -3.91 -3.47 1.93
C THR A 35 -4.21 -3.51 3.43
N VAL A 36 -4.55 -2.36 4.01
CA VAL A 36 -4.90 -2.24 5.43
C VAL A 36 -6.10 -3.14 5.78
N GLU A 37 -7.17 -3.09 4.98
CA GLU A 37 -8.35 -3.95 5.15
C GLU A 37 -7.95 -5.43 5.22
N ALA A 38 -7.10 -5.89 4.29
CA ALA A 38 -6.67 -7.28 4.22
C ALA A 38 -5.77 -7.68 5.39
N LEU A 39 -4.82 -6.82 5.79
CA LEU A 39 -3.92 -7.08 6.93
C LEU A 39 -4.69 -7.22 8.25
N VAL A 40 -5.64 -6.31 8.50
CA VAL A 40 -6.49 -6.36 9.70
C VAL A 40 -7.32 -7.63 9.74
N ARG A 41 -7.92 -8.04 8.61
CA ARG A 41 -8.71 -9.27 8.49
C ARG A 41 -7.88 -10.54 8.62
N ALA A 42 -6.59 -10.47 8.28
CA ALA A 42 -5.66 -11.59 8.47
C ALA A 42 -5.15 -11.72 9.91
N GLY A 43 -5.35 -10.71 10.76
CA GLY A 43 -5.00 -10.78 12.17
C GLY A 43 -3.68 -10.12 12.55
N ILE A 44 -3.17 -9.17 11.75
CA ILE A 44 -2.05 -8.33 12.18
C ILE A 44 -2.44 -7.63 13.48
N GLY A 45 -1.61 -7.75 14.51
CA GLY A 45 -1.93 -7.23 15.85
C GLY A 45 -1.46 -5.82 16.09
N ASN A 46 -0.36 -5.36 15.44
CA ASN A 46 0.13 -3.99 15.57
C ASN A 46 0.24 -3.36 14.20
N LEU A 47 -0.48 -2.29 13.97
CA LEU A 47 -0.56 -1.61 12.68
C LEU A 47 -0.35 -0.11 12.84
N SER A 48 0.56 0.44 12.04
CA SER A 48 0.71 1.88 11.88
C SER A 48 0.26 2.27 10.47
N ILE A 49 -0.52 3.34 10.35
CA ILE A 49 -0.99 3.86 9.06
C ILE A 49 -0.63 5.33 8.90
N VAL A 50 -0.18 5.68 7.71
CA VAL A 50 0.35 7.03 7.39
C VAL A 50 -0.33 7.54 6.13
N ASP A 51 -1.02 8.66 6.22
CA ASP A 51 -1.56 9.42 5.09
C ASP A 51 -1.86 10.84 5.55
N PHE A 52 -1.73 11.83 4.69
CA PHE A 52 -1.98 13.25 5.04
C PHE A 52 -3.20 13.84 4.33
N ASP A 53 -3.80 13.07 3.41
CA ASP A 53 -4.92 13.55 2.62
C ASP A 53 -6.25 13.49 3.38
N THR A 54 -7.19 14.29 2.91
CA THR A 54 -8.61 14.15 3.22
C THR A 54 -9.32 13.32 2.14
N VAL A 55 -10.48 12.77 2.49
CA VAL A 55 -11.33 12.05 1.54
C VAL A 55 -11.97 13.05 0.57
N ASP A 56 -11.71 12.84 -0.73
CA ASP A 56 -12.34 13.59 -1.82
C ASP A 56 -13.42 12.75 -2.52
N LYS A 57 -14.42 13.41 -3.11
CA LYS A 57 -15.50 12.74 -3.86
C LYS A 57 -14.95 11.84 -4.99
N THR A 58 -13.86 12.24 -5.63
CA THR A 58 -13.22 11.45 -6.69
C THR A 58 -12.52 10.19 -6.19
N ASN A 59 -12.38 10.02 -4.87
CA ASN A 59 -11.80 8.83 -4.26
C ASN A 59 -12.80 7.67 -4.17
N LEU A 60 -14.09 7.97 -4.10
CA LEU A 60 -15.17 7.01 -3.85
C LEU A 60 -15.25 5.89 -4.88
N ASN A 61 -14.75 6.13 -6.10
CA ASN A 61 -14.78 5.15 -7.17
C ASN A 61 -13.82 3.97 -6.98
N ARG A 62 -12.81 4.08 -6.05
CA ARG A 62 -11.77 3.06 -5.90
C ARG A 62 -11.15 2.90 -4.52
N GLN A 63 -11.40 3.79 -3.59
CA GLN A 63 -10.87 3.72 -2.21
C GLN A 63 -11.91 3.07 -1.31
N ILE A 64 -11.72 1.79 -0.97
CA ILE A 64 -12.73 0.97 -0.27
C ILE A 64 -13.09 1.45 1.13
N ILE A 65 -12.22 2.25 1.76
CA ILE A 65 -12.48 2.83 3.08
C ILE A 65 -13.37 4.08 3.01
N THR A 66 -13.62 4.63 1.81
CA THR A 66 -14.32 5.90 1.63
C THR A 66 -15.79 5.72 1.28
N THR A 67 -16.64 6.56 1.85
CA THR A 67 -18.09 6.64 1.58
C THR A 67 -18.50 8.11 1.45
N GLN A 68 -19.73 8.38 0.97
CA GLN A 68 -20.26 9.74 0.87
C GLN A 68 -20.26 10.49 2.22
N SER A 69 -20.52 9.77 3.31
CA SER A 69 -20.65 10.35 4.66
C SER A 69 -19.32 10.79 5.28
N VAL A 70 -18.17 10.39 4.69
CA VAL A 70 -16.83 10.72 5.22
C VAL A 70 -16.03 11.67 4.31
N VAL A 71 -16.65 12.20 3.25
CA VAL A 71 -16.00 13.21 2.39
C VAL A 71 -15.59 14.41 3.23
N GLY A 72 -14.34 14.87 3.05
CA GLY A 72 -13.72 15.96 3.81
C GLY A 72 -13.03 15.55 5.11
N LYS A 73 -13.21 14.29 5.60
CA LYS A 73 -12.49 13.80 6.79
C LYS A 73 -11.07 13.35 6.43
N PRO A 74 -10.10 13.45 7.36
CA PRO A 74 -8.77 12.86 7.16
C PRO A 74 -8.85 11.36 6.88
N LYS A 75 -8.11 10.87 5.88
CA LYS A 75 -8.14 9.45 5.50
C LYS A 75 -7.73 8.53 6.64
N VAL A 76 -6.76 8.93 7.46
CA VAL A 76 -6.30 8.13 8.61
C VAL A 76 -7.39 7.94 9.66
N GLU A 77 -8.25 8.94 9.90
CA GLU A 77 -9.36 8.81 10.85
C GLU A 77 -10.46 7.88 10.29
N VAL A 78 -10.77 8.01 9.00
CA VAL A 78 -11.73 7.12 8.33
C VAL A 78 -11.22 5.67 8.32
N ALA A 79 -9.93 5.48 8.05
CA ALA A 79 -9.30 4.17 8.12
C ALA A 79 -9.31 3.60 9.55
N LYS A 80 -9.03 4.41 10.56
CA LYS A 80 -9.11 4.02 11.98
C LYS A 80 -10.48 3.48 12.33
N ASP A 81 -11.56 4.23 12.04
CA ASP A 81 -12.92 3.80 12.31
C ASP A 81 -13.22 2.45 11.63
N ARG A 82 -12.79 2.30 10.38
CA ARG A 82 -12.95 1.05 9.64
C ARG A 82 -12.16 -0.11 10.25
N ILE A 83 -10.90 0.10 10.60
CA ILE A 83 -10.03 -0.89 11.23
C ILE A 83 -10.63 -1.38 12.54
N LEU A 84 -11.02 -0.45 13.43
CA LEU A 84 -11.59 -0.79 14.74
C LEU A 84 -12.95 -1.49 14.62
N SER A 85 -13.73 -1.22 13.57
CA SER A 85 -14.97 -1.94 13.30
C SER A 85 -14.75 -3.42 12.90
N ILE A 86 -13.55 -3.77 12.40
CA ILE A 86 -13.17 -5.14 12.02
C ILE A 86 -12.50 -5.84 13.20
N ASN A 87 -11.51 -5.18 13.80
CA ASN A 87 -10.76 -5.71 14.93
C ASN A 87 -10.60 -4.64 16.02
N PRO A 88 -11.49 -4.61 17.03
CA PRO A 88 -11.43 -3.60 18.09
C PRO A 88 -10.22 -3.73 19.01
N ASN A 89 -9.53 -4.87 18.98
CA ASN A 89 -8.37 -5.16 19.85
C ASN A 89 -7.02 -4.95 19.17
N ILE A 90 -7.00 -4.39 17.94
CA ILE A 90 -5.75 -4.11 17.26
C ILE A 90 -5.02 -2.94 17.93
N ASN A 91 -3.70 -3.06 18.08
CA ASN A 91 -2.88 -1.94 18.50
C ASN A 91 -2.61 -1.03 17.27
N LEU A 92 -3.35 0.08 17.19
CA LEU A 92 -3.35 0.96 16.03
C LEU A 92 -2.68 2.30 16.34
N THR A 93 -1.70 2.67 15.51
CA THR A 93 -1.11 4.02 15.49
C THR A 93 -1.47 4.70 14.17
N ILE A 94 -1.97 5.92 14.23
CA ILE A 94 -2.28 6.73 13.04
C ILE A 94 -1.39 7.95 12.95
N TYR A 95 -0.96 8.28 11.72
CA TYR A 95 -0.18 9.48 11.43
C TYR A 95 -0.88 10.26 10.31
N ASN A 96 -1.47 11.39 10.67
CA ASN A 96 -2.03 12.34 9.69
C ASN A 96 -0.90 13.25 9.18
N GLU A 97 0.09 12.63 8.56
CA GLU A 97 1.35 13.26 8.20
C GLU A 97 1.81 12.84 6.82
N LYS A 98 2.40 13.77 6.09
CA LYS A 98 3.09 13.45 4.84
C LYS A 98 4.46 12.86 5.14
N PHE A 99 4.77 11.70 4.55
CA PHE A 99 6.11 11.14 4.66
C PHE A 99 7.10 11.97 3.84
N LEU A 100 8.12 12.47 4.50
CA LEU A 100 9.25 13.21 3.95
C LEU A 100 10.54 12.65 4.54
N LYS A 101 11.67 12.85 3.85
CA LYS A 101 12.97 12.41 4.35
C LYS A 101 13.32 13.07 5.69
N GLU A 102 12.94 14.32 5.85
CA GLU A 102 13.24 15.15 7.02
C GLU A 102 12.45 14.73 8.27
N ASN A 103 11.31 14.06 8.12
CA ASN A 103 10.47 13.65 9.25
C ASN A 103 10.46 12.14 9.50
N ILE A 104 11.44 11.42 8.99
CA ILE A 104 11.52 9.96 9.08
C ILE A 104 11.51 9.45 10.52
N ASP A 105 12.15 10.20 11.43
CA ASP A 105 12.21 9.87 12.85
C ASP A 105 10.84 9.85 13.52
N LEU A 106 9.88 10.63 13.04
CA LEU A 106 8.50 10.60 13.53
C LEU A 106 7.88 9.20 13.45
N PHE A 107 8.22 8.46 12.41
CA PHE A 107 7.64 7.14 12.14
C PHE A 107 8.48 6.00 12.74
N PHE A 108 9.81 6.18 12.83
CA PHE A 108 10.72 5.07 13.10
C PHE A 108 11.55 5.21 14.38
N LYS A 109 11.67 6.41 14.96
CA LYS A 109 12.39 6.58 16.22
C LYS A 109 11.70 5.79 17.33
N ASP A 110 12.47 4.97 18.03
CA ASP A 110 12.04 4.11 19.15
C ASP A 110 10.93 3.09 18.78
N LYS A 111 10.76 2.82 17.47
CA LYS A 111 9.78 1.85 16.94
C LYS A 111 10.46 0.76 16.13
N LYS A 112 9.99 -0.46 16.33
CA LYS A 112 10.46 -1.62 15.55
C LYS A 112 9.31 -2.11 14.68
N TYR A 113 9.53 -2.15 13.39
CA TYR A 113 8.58 -2.72 12.42
C TYR A 113 9.17 -3.99 11.82
N ASP A 114 8.32 -5.00 11.70
CA ASP A 114 8.66 -6.25 11.02
C ASP A 114 8.50 -6.10 9.50
N TYR A 115 7.66 -5.16 9.06
CA TYR A 115 7.40 -4.95 7.64
C TYR A 115 6.93 -3.53 7.32
N ILE A 116 7.41 -3.01 6.19
CA ILE A 116 6.97 -1.73 5.61
C ILE A 116 6.19 -2.01 4.33
N VAL A 117 5.00 -1.39 4.20
CA VAL A 117 4.23 -1.38 2.95
C VAL A 117 4.24 0.02 2.36
N ASP A 118 4.75 0.13 1.15
CA ASP A 118 4.79 1.37 0.39
C ASP A 118 3.69 1.40 -0.68
N ALA A 119 2.63 2.15 -0.39
CA ALA A 119 1.54 2.47 -1.31
C ALA A 119 1.50 3.97 -1.67
N ILE A 120 2.63 4.67 -1.52
CA ILE A 120 2.78 6.09 -1.87
C ILE A 120 2.80 6.25 -3.39
N ASP A 121 2.21 7.30 -3.93
CA ASP A 121 2.25 7.65 -5.36
C ASP A 121 3.37 8.64 -5.72
N LEU A 122 3.84 9.45 -4.76
CA LEU A 122 4.91 10.41 -4.95
C LEU A 122 6.27 9.73 -5.06
N ILE A 123 6.93 9.87 -6.22
CA ILE A 123 8.19 9.17 -6.55
C ILE A 123 9.31 9.48 -5.55
N THR A 124 9.48 10.76 -5.15
CA THR A 124 10.54 11.16 -4.22
C THR A 124 10.37 10.49 -2.87
N ALA A 125 9.19 10.61 -2.25
CA ALA A 125 8.88 9.98 -0.97
C ALA A 125 9.02 8.45 -1.03
N LYS A 126 8.55 7.82 -2.12
CA LYS A 126 8.74 6.38 -2.34
C LYS A 126 10.22 5.99 -2.36
N LEU A 127 11.07 6.73 -3.06
CA LEU A 127 12.51 6.44 -3.12
C LEU A 127 13.20 6.62 -1.77
N ASP A 128 12.83 7.65 -1.00
CA ASP A 128 13.39 7.90 0.33
C ASP A 128 12.98 6.81 1.31
N LEU A 129 11.72 6.35 1.26
CA LEU A 129 11.24 5.25 2.09
C LEU A 129 11.94 3.93 1.77
N ILE A 130 12.12 3.61 0.47
CA ILE A 130 12.82 2.41 0.02
C ILE A 130 14.29 2.44 0.46
N GLU A 131 14.96 3.59 0.33
CA GLU A 131 16.36 3.77 0.75
C GLU A 131 16.50 3.58 2.27
N PHE A 132 15.62 4.20 3.05
CA PHE A 132 15.59 4.02 4.50
C PHE A 132 15.38 2.56 4.89
N ALA A 133 14.34 1.90 4.36
CA ALA A 133 14.04 0.51 4.65
C ALA A 133 15.23 -0.43 4.33
N THR A 134 15.90 -0.17 3.20
CA THR A 134 17.08 -0.94 2.78
C THR A 134 18.23 -0.77 3.76
N ASN A 135 18.55 0.47 4.14
CA ASN A 135 19.65 0.78 5.05
C ASN A 135 19.38 0.26 6.47
N SER A 136 18.13 0.32 6.92
CA SER A 136 17.69 -0.19 8.22
C SER A 136 17.41 -1.70 8.23
N LYS A 137 17.55 -2.38 7.08
CA LYS A 137 17.29 -3.81 6.90
C LYS A 137 15.87 -4.23 7.31
N ILE A 138 14.89 -3.33 7.18
CA ILE A 138 13.48 -3.64 7.42
C ILE A 138 12.88 -4.15 6.09
N PRO A 139 12.21 -5.31 6.09
CA PRO A 139 11.50 -5.81 4.93
C PRO A 139 10.50 -4.78 4.38
N ILE A 140 10.53 -4.57 3.05
CA ILE A 140 9.63 -3.64 2.38
C ILE A 140 9.06 -4.25 1.11
N ILE A 141 7.77 -3.98 0.86
CA ILE A 141 7.12 -4.21 -0.42
C ILE A 141 6.52 -2.91 -0.95
N SER A 142 6.69 -2.64 -2.24
CA SER A 142 6.26 -1.38 -2.85
C SER A 142 5.28 -1.63 -4.00
N CYS A 143 4.16 -0.89 -4.02
CA CYS A 143 3.25 -0.90 -5.15
C CYS A 143 3.73 0.01 -6.26
N MET A 144 3.73 -0.51 -7.49
CA MET A 144 3.98 0.29 -8.68
C MET A 144 2.67 0.89 -9.24
N GLY A 145 2.71 1.51 -10.42
CA GLY A 145 1.57 2.22 -10.97
C GLY A 145 0.35 1.34 -11.25
N THR A 146 -0.79 1.71 -10.69
CA THR A 146 -2.09 1.06 -10.89
C THR A 146 -3.04 1.84 -11.80
N GLY A 147 -2.72 3.10 -12.10
CA GLY A 147 -3.56 3.95 -12.93
C GLY A 147 -3.54 3.60 -14.42
N ASN A 148 -4.62 4.01 -15.13
CA ASN A 148 -4.80 3.80 -16.56
C ASN A 148 -4.84 2.32 -16.97
N LYS A 149 -5.33 1.44 -16.10
CA LYS A 149 -5.44 -0.01 -16.29
C LYS A 149 -6.84 -0.50 -15.99
N ILE A 150 -7.22 -1.63 -16.58
CA ILE A 150 -8.52 -2.27 -16.36
C ILE A 150 -8.42 -3.78 -16.14
N ASN A 151 -7.25 -4.38 -16.31
CA ASN A 151 -7.09 -5.82 -16.12
C ASN A 151 -6.34 -6.12 -14.80
N PRO A 152 -7.06 -6.45 -13.71
CA PRO A 152 -6.43 -6.75 -12.43
C PRO A 152 -5.66 -8.07 -12.45
N ALA A 153 -5.95 -8.99 -13.36
CA ALA A 153 -5.21 -10.25 -13.50
C ALA A 153 -3.78 -10.06 -14.06
N LYS A 154 -3.45 -8.86 -14.53
CA LYS A 154 -2.10 -8.52 -14.98
C LYS A 154 -1.15 -8.06 -13.86
N PHE A 155 -1.62 -8.01 -12.61
CA PHE A 155 -0.72 -7.76 -11.49
C PHE A 155 0.15 -8.98 -11.17
N LYS A 156 1.40 -8.70 -10.85
CA LYS A 156 2.44 -9.67 -10.51
C LYS A 156 3.26 -9.17 -9.33
N VAL A 157 3.75 -10.12 -8.56
CA VAL A 157 4.79 -9.89 -7.55
C VAL A 157 6.13 -10.24 -8.16
N ALA A 158 7.10 -9.35 -8.07
CA ALA A 158 8.44 -9.59 -8.61
C ALA A 158 9.50 -8.73 -7.90
N ASP A 159 10.76 -9.04 -8.17
CA ASP A 159 11.84 -8.07 -7.95
C ASP A 159 11.74 -6.92 -8.95
N ILE A 160 12.03 -5.69 -8.53
CA ILE A 160 11.97 -4.49 -9.37
C ILE A 160 12.78 -4.63 -10.66
N LYS A 161 13.88 -5.38 -10.66
CA LYS A 161 14.72 -5.65 -11.84
C LYS A 161 14.01 -6.49 -12.89
N LYS A 162 13.04 -7.30 -12.48
CA LYS A 162 12.28 -8.20 -13.37
C LYS A 162 10.99 -7.55 -13.89
N THR A 163 10.72 -6.29 -13.54
CA THR A 163 9.52 -5.59 -13.99
C THR A 163 9.63 -5.13 -15.46
N SER A 164 8.50 -5.11 -16.15
CA SER A 164 8.37 -4.65 -17.54
C SER A 164 7.16 -3.73 -17.69
N VAL A 165 7.04 -3.06 -18.81
CA VAL A 165 5.87 -2.26 -19.25
C VAL A 165 5.51 -1.08 -18.34
N CYS A 166 5.48 -1.24 -17.01
CA CYS A 166 5.04 -0.20 -16.07
C CYS A 166 5.96 1.02 -16.05
N PRO A 167 5.46 2.24 -16.40
CA PRO A 167 6.28 3.46 -16.46
C PRO A 167 6.88 3.83 -15.09
N LEU A 168 6.09 3.72 -14.00
CA LEU A 168 6.59 4.01 -12.65
C LEU A 168 7.71 3.05 -12.26
N ALA A 169 7.54 1.74 -12.50
CA ALA A 169 8.59 0.77 -12.22
C ALA A 169 9.89 1.05 -12.99
N LYS A 170 9.78 1.54 -14.23
CA LYS A 170 10.95 1.96 -15.04
C LYS A 170 11.71 3.11 -14.37
N VAL A 171 10.99 4.11 -13.85
CA VAL A 171 11.60 5.26 -13.16
C VAL A 171 12.24 4.80 -11.84
N ILE A 172 11.50 4.10 -10.99
CA ILE A 172 12.00 3.60 -9.70
C ILE A 172 13.24 2.73 -9.91
N ARG A 173 13.22 1.78 -10.84
CA ARG A 173 14.37 0.92 -11.15
C ARG A 173 15.62 1.72 -11.56
N LYS A 174 15.44 2.80 -12.37
CA LYS A 174 16.54 3.68 -12.77
C LYS A 174 17.15 4.41 -11.57
N GLU A 175 16.32 4.96 -10.71
CA GLU A 175 16.79 5.73 -9.55
C GLU A 175 17.42 4.81 -8.48
N LEU A 176 16.85 3.64 -8.21
CA LEU A 176 17.43 2.65 -7.29
C LEU A 176 18.80 2.16 -7.75
N LYS A 177 19.02 2.02 -9.07
CA LYS A 177 20.35 1.69 -9.61
C LYS A 177 21.39 2.74 -9.25
N LYS A 178 21.05 4.04 -9.32
CA LYS A 178 21.95 5.13 -8.90
C LYS A 178 22.28 5.06 -7.41
N LYS A 179 21.31 4.67 -6.59
CA LYS A 179 21.46 4.49 -5.13
C LYS A 179 22.10 3.15 -4.75
N ARG A 180 22.50 2.31 -5.71
CA ARG A 180 23.06 0.96 -5.51
C ARG A 180 22.14 0.00 -4.75
N ILE A 181 20.82 0.25 -4.79
CA ILE A 181 19.79 -0.62 -4.23
C ILE A 181 19.45 -1.68 -5.28
N ASN A 182 19.75 -2.93 -4.99
CA ASN A 182 19.72 -4.01 -5.98
C ASN A 182 18.50 -4.91 -5.89
N LYS A 183 17.75 -4.87 -4.79
CA LYS A 183 16.57 -5.70 -4.58
C LYS A 183 15.43 -4.86 -4.01
N LEU A 184 14.25 -5.06 -4.54
CA LEU A 184 13.00 -4.52 -4.00
C LEU A 184 11.85 -5.41 -4.46
N LYS A 185 11.11 -5.99 -3.51
CA LYS A 185 9.87 -6.71 -3.81
C LYS A 185 8.80 -5.69 -4.21
N VAL A 186 8.14 -5.91 -5.33
CA VAL A 186 7.11 -5.00 -5.83
C VAL A 186 5.88 -5.73 -6.32
N VAL A 187 4.73 -5.08 -6.19
CA VAL A 187 3.51 -5.40 -6.95
C VAL A 187 3.44 -4.46 -8.14
N TYR A 188 3.40 -5.01 -9.34
CA TYR A 188 3.30 -4.24 -10.58
C TYR A 188 2.39 -4.93 -11.59
N SER A 189 1.92 -4.20 -12.57
CA SER A 189 1.15 -4.76 -13.69
C SER A 189 1.94 -4.65 -14.99
N ASP A 190 1.92 -5.71 -15.79
CA ASP A 190 2.47 -5.73 -17.15
C ASP A 190 1.43 -5.33 -18.22
N GLU A 191 0.28 -4.82 -17.81
CA GLU A 191 -0.68 -4.19 -18.71
C GLU A 191 -0.13 -2.87 -19.24
N THR A 192 -0.19 -2.69 -20.56
CA THR A 192 0.11 -1.39 -21.18
C THR A 192 -0.92 -0.35 -20.74
N PRO A 193 -0.50 0.76 -20.13
CA PRO A 193 -1.43 1.79 -19.69
C PRO A 193 -2.26 2.33 -20.85
N ARG A 194 -3.57 2.46 -20.65
CA ARG A 194 -4.48 3.07 -21.63
C ARG A 194 -4.27 4.58 -21.68
N LYS A 195 -4.57 5.17 -22.80
CA LYS A 195 -4.68 6.63 -22.90
C LYS A 195 -5.97 7.07 -22.23
N PRO A 196 -5.93 7.95 -21.23
CA PRO A 196 -7.15 8.45 -20.59
C PRO A 196 -7.94 9.30 -21.58
N PHE A 197 -9.27 9.29 -21.45
CA PHE A 197 -10.14 10.19 -22.20
C PHE A 197 -10.02 11.60 -21.62
N ASN A 198 -10.10 12.60 -22.48
CA ASN A 198 -10.23 13.99 -22.06
C ASN A 198 -11.72 14.32 -21.85
N LEU A 199 -12.10 14.58 -20.60
CA LEU A 199 -13.50 14.83 -20.23
C LEU A 199 -14.00 16.21 -20.71
N ASP A 200 -13.08 17.15 -20.91
CA ASP A 200 -13.41 18.53 -21.31
C ASP A 200 -13.51 18.70 -22.86
N GLY A 201 -13.45 17.60 -23.59
CA GLY A 201 -13.49 17.62 -25.07
C GLY A 201 -12.31 18.33 -25.75
N GLY A 202 -11.33 18.79 -24.97
CA GLY A 202 -10.15 19.50 -25.46
C GLY A 202 -9.21 18.56 -26.22
N ARG A 203 -8.43 19.12 -27.14
CA ARG A 203 -7.40 18.39 -27.93
C ARG A 203 -6.13 18.12 -27.12
N GLU A 204 -5.96 18.77 -25.96
CA GLU A 204 -4.79 18.58 -25.11
C GLU A 204 -4.86 17.23 -24.38
N LYS A 205 -3.68 16.62 -24.20
CA LYS A 205 -3.56 15.38 -23.41
C LYS A 205 -3.85 15.69 -21.96
N THR A 206 -4.89 15.05 -21.39
CA THR A 206 -5.13 15.16 -19.96
C THR A 206 -3.91 14.62 -19.17
N LYS A 207 -3.52 15.38 -18.14
CA LYS A 207 -2.51 14.93 -17.16
C LYS A 207 -3.12 14.00 -16.10
N ASN A 208 -4.44 13.91 -16.06
CA ASN A 208 -5.15 13.10 -15.07
C ASN A 208 -4.99 11.61 -15.35
N VAL A 209 -4.81 10.86 -14.27
CA VAL A 209 -4.67 9.40 -14.31
C VAL A 209 -6.05 8.78 -14.07
N GLY A 210 -6.53 8.01 -15.05
CA GLY A 210 -7.77 7.25 -14.90
C GLY A 210 -7.61 6.09 -13.93
N SER A 211 -8.67 5.75 -13.20
CA SER A 211 -8.69 4.61 -12.29
C SER A 211 -10.10 4.03 -12.20
N ILE A 212 -10.18 2.74 -11.85
CA ILE A 212 -11.43 1.99 -11.72
C ILE A 212 -11.44 1.18 -10.42
N SER A 213 -12.63 0.87 -9.91
CA SER A 213 -12.88 0.34 -8.56
C SER A 213 -12.09 -0.91 -8.18
N PHE A 214 -11.82 -1.81 -9.10
CA PHE A 214 -11.24 -3.13 -8.82
C PHE A 214 -9.74 -3.24 -9.10
N VAL A 215 -9.12 -2.29 -9.79
CA VAL A 215 -7.69 -2.39 -10.16
C VAL A 215 -6.76 -2.04 -8.98
N PRO A 216 -6.84 -0.84 -8.36
CA PRO A 216 -6.00 -0.55 -7.20
C PRO A 216 -6.24 -1.47 -6.00
N PRO A 217 -7.49 -1.85 -5.66
CA PRO A 217 -7.72 -2.76 -4.54
C PRO A 217 -7.09 -4.14 -4.72
N VAL A 218 -7.12 -4.72 -5.93
CA VAL A 218 -6.46 -6.01 -6.18
C VAL A 218 -4.94 -5.91 -5.97
N ALA A 219 -4.31 -4.82 -6.39
CA ALA A 219 -2.89 -4.59 -6.08
C ALA A 219 -2.65 -4.51 -4.56
N GLY A 220 -3.56 -3.87 -3.82
CA GLY A 220 -3.50 -3.81 -2.35
C GLY A 220 -3.65 -5.17 -1.68
N MET A 221 -4.56 -6.02 -2.17
CA MET A 221 -4.71 -7.40 -1.69
C MET A 221 -3.45 -8.24 -1.94
N LEU A 222 -2.79 -8.05 -3.08
CA LEU A 222 -1.51 -8.72 -3.37
C LEU A 222 -0.39 -8.24 -2.44
N LEU A 223 -0.31 -6.93 -2.14
CA LEU A 223 0.64 -6.42 -1.14
C LEU A 223 0.44 -7.11 0.21
N ALA A 224 -0.79 -7.13 0.71
CA ALA A 224 -1.13 -7.77 1.99
C ALA A 224 -0.80 -9.27 1.98
N SER A 225 -1.10 -9.98 0.89
CA SER A 225 -0.80 -11.41 0.76
C SER A 225 0.70 -11.70 0.90
N GLU A 226 1.54 -10.88 0.29
CA GLU A 226 2.99 -11.04 0.38
C GLU A 226 3.54 -10.71 1.78
N VAL A 227 3.01 -9.67 2.43
CA VAL A 227 3.35 -9.35 3.83
C VAL A 227 3.05 -10.55 4.74
N ILE A 228 1.84 -11.11 4.62
CA ILE A 228 1.39 -12.26 5.44
C ILE A 228 2.28 -13.48 5.17
N LYS A 229 2.55 -13.80 3.89
CA LYS A 229 3.42 -14.92 3.52
C LYS A 229 4.84 -14.76 4.05
N ASP A 230 5.42 -13.56 3.95
CA ASP A 230 6.78 -13.30 4.43
C ASP A 230 6.86 -13.42 5.96
N ILE A 231 5.89 -12.88 6.71
CA ILE A 231 5.84 -12.97 8.17
C ILE A 231 5.67 -14.43 8.61
N CYS A 232 4.76 -15.15 7.97
CA CYS A 232 4.45 -16.54 8.30
C CYS A 232 5.42 -17.56 7.69
N LYS A 233 6.26 -17.15 6.73
CA LYS A 233 7.16 -18.03 5.95
C LYS A 233 6.40 -19.13 5.21
N LEU A 234 5.29 -18.73 4.52
CA LEU A 234 4.44 -19.59 3.71
C LEU A 234 4.93 -19.68 2.25
#